data_29ae40b9d28849e82ea977c0b4ef6727
#
_entry.id   29ae40b9d28849e82ea977c0b4ef6727
#
_cell.length_a   1.000
_cell.length_b   1.000
_cell.length_c   1.000
_cell.angle_alpha   90.00
_cell.angle_beta   90.00
_cell.angle_gamma   90.00
#
_symmetry.space_group_name_H-M   'P 1'
#
loop_
_entity.id
_entity.type
_entity.pdbx_description
1 polymer ?
#
loop_
_entity_poly.entity_id
_entity_poly.type
_entity_poly.pdbx_seq_one_letter_code
_entity_poly.pdbx_strand_id
1 'polypeptide(L)'
;MKVYLGICCSHNAAASLMVNGEIIIAVMEERFTNVKNFQGYPKQSIDYCIQYAKKKNLKIDVAAFTTINLPIFHFKYPLNHFFSIEDYHNFYGKEFYDKLLKNKNVDSYFKKISKDKRNKEDLYIDYKKIKPKDYFNNYALTRKLHTDFLKRQSQGLIDDIQFLDHHTCHAFYSYYSANSRKKNSCIVSIDSEGDQINQS
;
A
#
# COMPACT_ATOMS: atom_id res chain seq x y z
N MET A 1 4.50 -16.91 -21.39
CA MET A 1 5.33 -16.00 -20.57
C MET A 1 4.44 -15.50 -19.46
N LYS A 2 4.90 -15.49 -18.21
CA LYS A 2 4.13 -15.02 -17.06
C LYS A 2 4.75 -13.76 -16.49
N VAL A 3 3.94 -12.72 -16.27
CA VAL A 3 4.39 -11.41 -15.79
C VAL A 3 3.56 -11.00 -14.59
N TYR A 4 4.23 -10.65 -13.49
CA TYR A 4 3.61 -10.28 -12.23
C TYR A 4 4.10 -8.92 -11.75
N LEU A 5 3.18 -8.10 -11.23
CA LEU A 5 3.48 -6.82 -10.58
C LEU A 5 3.19 -6.94 -9.08
N GLY A 6 4.22 -6.89 -8.26
CA GLY A 6 4.08 -6.82 -6.80
C GLY A 6 3.97 -5.38 -6.33
N ILE A 7 3.05 -5.09 -5.39
CA ILE A 7 2.78 -3.74 -4.89
C ILE A 7 2.70 -3.75 -3.37
N CYS A 8 3.58 -2.99 -2.72
CA CYS A 8 3.54 -2.72 -1.28
C CYS A 8 3.09 -1.28 -1.04
N CYS A 9 1.96 -1.08 -0.36
CA CYS A 9 1.39 0.24 -0.05
C CYS A 9 1.59 0.67 1.42
N SER A 10 2.30 -0.10 2.23
CA SER A 10 2.60 0.23 3.61
C SER A 10 3.86 1.11 3.74
N HIS A 11 4.51 1.10 4.91
CA HIS A 11 5.84 1.71 5.06
C HIS A 11 6.83 1.08 4.06
N ASN A 12 7.80 1.88 3.62
CA ASN A 12 8.71 1.49 2.54
C ASN A 12 7.99 1.07 1.25
N ALA A 13 6.95 1.82 0.91
CA ALA A 13 6.13 1.56 -0.27
C ALA A 13 6.99 1.33 -1.52
N ALA A 14 6.64 0.30 -2.28
CA ALA A 14 7.47 -0.18 -3.37
C ALA A 14 6.65 -0.91 -4.44
N ALA A 15 7.24 -1.06 -5.62
CA ALA A 15 6.72 -1.96 -6.66
C ALA A 15 7.84 -2.84 -7.22
N SER A 16 7.46 -4.02 -7.68
CA SER A 16 8.37 -4.97 -8.34
C SER A 16 7.72 -5.59 -9.56
N LEU A 17 8.51 -5.86 -10.59
CA LEU A 17 8.08 -6.57 -11.79
C LEU A 17 8.85 -7.88 -11.91
N MET A 18 8.11 -8.98 -12.01
CA MET A 18 8.66 -10.31 -12.21
C MET A 18 8.24 -10.85 -13.58
N VAL A 19 9.19 -11.43 -14.31
CA VAL A 19 8.95 -12.07 -15.62
C VAL A 19 9.50 -13.49 -15.58
N ASN A 20 8.65 -14.49 -15.82
CA ASN A 20 9.00 -15.91 -15.80
C ASN A 20 9.75 -16.37 -14.53
N GLY A 21 9.42 -15.79 -13.37
CA GLY A 21 10.05 -16.14 -12.10
C GLY A 21 11.30 -15.33 -11.74
N GLU A 22 11.78 -14.45 -12.63
CA GLU A 22 12.90 -13.54 -12.37
C GLU A 22 12.39 -12.12 -12.02
N ILE A 23 12.90 -11.55 -10.95
CA ILE A 23 12.64 -10.15 -10.58
C ILE A 23 13.48 -9.25 -11.48
N ILE A 24 12.82 -8.56 -12.42
CA ILE A 24 13.47 -7.65 -13.37
C ILE A 24 13.57 -6.23 -12.81
N ILE A 25 12.59 -5.83 -12.01
CA ILE A 25 12.54 -4.52 -11.34
C ILE A 25 12.12 -4.73 -9.89
N ALA A 26 12.81 -4.05 -8.98
CA ALA A 26 12.37 -3.84 -7.60
C ALA A 26 12.75 -2.41 -7.22
N VAL A 27 11.76 -1.55 -6.97
CA VAL A 27 12.01 -0.12 -6.73
C VAL A 27 11.10 0.43 -5.65
N MET A 28 11.68 1.20 -4.75
CA MET A 28 10.96 1.88 -3.66
C MET A 28 10.51 3.27 -4.12
N GLU A 29 9.33 3.68 -3.66
CA GLU A 29 8.75 4.99 -3.99
C GLU A 29 9.64 6.17 -3.52
N GLU A 30 10.38 5.97 -2.43
CA GLU A 30 11.33 6.97 -1.93
C GLU A 30 12.42 7.37 -2.95
N ARG A 31 12.72 6.51 -3.95
CA ARG A 31 13.70 6.82 -5.00
C ARG A 31 13.20 7.89 -5.97
N PHE A 32 11.90 8.04 -6.08
CA PHE A 32 11.26 9.03 -6.95
C PHE A 32 10.83 10.28 -6.16
N THR A 33 10.36 10.08 -4.94
CA THR A 33 9.78 11.16 -4.12
C THR A 33 10.83 11.90 -3.27
N ASN A 34 12.01 11.32 -3.07
CA ASN A 34 13.03 11.76 -2.09
C ASN A 34 12.51 11.79 -0.65
N VAL A 35 11.44 11.06 -0.35
CA VAL A 35 10.87 10.91 0.99
C VAL A 35 11.26 9.56 1.54
N LYS A 36 12.17 9.57 2.52
CA LYS A 36 12.65 8.34 3.15
C LYS A 36 11.52 7.61 3.87
N ASN A 37 11.51 6.29 3.75
CA ASN A 37 10.47 5.41 4.31
C ASN A 37 9.06 5.81 3.85
N PHE A 38 8.91 6.22 2.58
CA PHE A 38 7.62 6.61 2.02
C PHE A 38 6.54 5.59 2.37
N GLN A 39 5.41 6.09 2.83
CA GLN A 39 4.26 5.27 3.18
C GLN A 39 3.05 5.66 2.34
N GLY A 40 2.39 4.68 1.76
CA GLY A 40 1.20 4.90 0.94
C GLY A 40 1.28 4.20 -0.41
N TYR A 41 0.44 4.61 -1.35
CA TYR A 41 0.38 4.01 -2.68
C TYR A 41 1.61 4.41 -3.51
N PRO A 42 2.43 3.45 -3.97
CA PRO A 42 3.69 3.72 -4.67
C PRO A 42 3.47 4.04 -6.14
N LYS A 43 2.88 5.21 -6.42
CA LYS A 43 2.42 5.60 -7.75
C LYS A 43 3.55 5.60 -8.78
N GLN A 44 4.68 6.23 -8.45
CA GLN A 44 5.80 6.38 -9.39
C GLN A 44 6.54 5.06 -9.62
N SER A 45 6.67 4.25 -8.58
CA SER A 45 7.24 2.90 -8.68
C SER A 45 6.40 2.00 -9.58
N ILE A 46 5.07 2.07 -9.46
CA ILE A 46 4.14 1.36 -10.35
C ILE A 46 4.23 1.89 -11.77
N ASP A 47 4.24 3.22 -11.97
CA ASP A 47 4.40 3.83 -13.29
C ASP A 47 5.70 3.36 -13.97
N TYR A 48 6.80 3.27 -13.21
CA TYR A 48 8.07 2.78 -13.72
C TYR A 48 7.98 1.33 -14.21
N CYS A 49 7.37 0.44 -13.43
CA CYS A 49 7.12 -0.95 -13.82
C CYS A 49 6.22 -1.06 -15.07
N ILE A 50 5.14 -0.27 -15.10
CA ILE A 50 4.21 -0.23 -16.25
C ILE A 50 4.90 0.27 -17.51
N GLN A 51 5.70 1.33 -17.42
CA GLN A 51 6.45 1.87 -18.56
C GLN A 51 7.45 0.85 -19.10
N TYR A 52 8.15 0.13 -18.22
CA TYR A 52 9.03 -0.94 -18.64
C TYR A 52 8.27 -2.07 -19.35
N ALA A 53 7.15 -2.51 -18.78
CA ALA A 53 6.31 -3.55 -19.40
C ALA A 53 5.83 -3.10 -20.80
N LYS A 54 5.34 -1.88 -20.94
CA LYS A 54 4.94 -1.31 -22.23
C LYS A 54 6.09 -1.28 -23.25
N LYS A 55 7.27 -0.80 -22.83
CA LYS A 55 8.48 -0.75 -23.69
C LYS A 55 8.91 -2.14 -24.19
N LYS A 56 8.65 -3.17 -23.40
CA LYS A 56 8.98 -4.58 -23.72
C LYS A 56 7.82 -5.35 -24.35
N ASN A 57 6.70 -4.69 -24.66
CA ASN A 57 5.46 -5.32 -25.13
C ASN A 57 4.99 -6.47 -24.23
N LEU A 58 5.14 -6.31 -22.90
CA LEU A 58 4.70 -7.26 -21.90
C LEU A 58 3.31 -6.88 -21.41
N LYS A 59 2.43 -7.88 -21.31
CA LYS A 59 1.17 -7.77 -20.60
C LYS A 59 1.34 -8.32 -19.18
N ILE A 60 0.78 -7.66 -18.19
CA ILE A 60 0.88 -8.07 -16.78
C ILE A 60 -0.29 -9.02 -16.49
N ASP A 61 0.00 -10.29 -16.23
CA ASP A 61 -1.04 -11.29 -15.95
C ASP A 61 -1.73 -11.00 -14.60
N VAL A 62 -0.95 -10.66 -13.57
CA VAL A 62 -1.47 -10.38 -12.22
C VAL A 62 -0.71 -9.24 -11.57
N ALA A 63 -1.43 -8.31 -10.97
CA ALA A 63 -0.90 -7.37 -9.98
C ALA A 63 -1.33 -7.81 -8.57
N ALA A 64 -0.38 -7.94 -7.66
CA ALA A 64 -0.61 -8.42 -6.31
C ALA A 64 -0.25 -7.35 -5.27
N PHE A 65 -1.23 -6.95 -4.47
CA PHE A 65 -1.02 -6.13 -3.28
C PHE A 65 -0.64 -7.00 -2.07
N THR A 66 0.33 -6.55 -1.28
CA THR A 66 0.88 -7.31 -0.14
C THR A 66 0.08 -7.16 1.16
N THR A 67 -1.19 -6.79 1.07
CA THR A 67 -2.11 -6.68 2.20
C THR A 67 -3.56 -6.74 1.75
N ILE A 68 -4.42 -7.35 2.54
CA ILE A 68 -5.88 -7.39 2.31
C ILE A 68 -6.64 -6.32 3.09
N ASN A 69 -6.03 -5.77 4.13
CA ASN A 69 -6.70 -4.93 5.13
C ASN A 69 -6.10 -3.51 5.25
N LEU A 70 -5.59 -2.96 4.15
CA LEU A 70 -5.04 -1.60 4.18
C LEU A 70 -6.15 -0.56 4.37
N PRO A 71 -6.10 0.26 5.42
CA PRO A 71 -7.07 1.33 5.61
C PRO A 71 -7.00 2.42 4.52
N ILE A 72 -8.14 3.05 4.22
CA ILE A 72 -8.21 4.13 3.20
C ILE A 72 -7.26 5.28 3.52
N PHE A 73 -7.04 5.58 4.79
CA PHE A 73 -6.18 6.68 5.17
C PHE A 73 -4.72 6.50 4.70
N HIS A 74 -4.23 5.27 4.52
CA HIS A 74 -2.92 4.99 3.95
C HIS A 74 -2.78 5.42 2.48
N PHE A 75 -3.89 5.57 1.76
CA PHE A 75 -3.89 6.22 0.46
C PHE A 75 -3.68 7.72 0.51
N LYS A 76 -4.19 8.33 1.57
CA LYS A 76 -4.26 9.78 1.66
C LYS A 76 -2.99 10.38 2.24
N TYR A 77 -2.32 9.62 3.09
CA TYR A 77 -1.19 10.12 3.83
C TYR A 77 0.01 9.22 3.61
N PRO A 78 0.97 9.64 2.80
CA PRO A 78 2.34 9.30 3.08
C PRO A 78 2.65 9.96 4.44
N LEU A 79 2.45 9.20 5.53
CA LEU A 79 2.58 9.67 6.92
C LEU A 79 3.89 10.43 7.19
N ASN A 80 4.89 10.23 6.34
CA ASN A 80 6.21 10.84 6.45
C ASN A 80 6.37 12.14 5.64
N HIS A 81 5.40 12.51 4.79
CA HIS A 81 5.62 13.60 3.83
C HIS A 81 5.28 14.98 4.39
N PHE A 82 4.38 15.04 5.36
CA PHE A 82 3.84 16.30 5.86
C PHE A 82 3.79 16.38 7.38
N PHE A 83 4.29 15.35 8.07
CA PHE A 83 4.23 15.30 9.51
C PHE A 83 5.45 15.96 10.14
N SER A 84 5.26 17.14 10.66
CA SER A 84 6.11 17.69 11.72
C SER A 84 5.90 16.91 13.03
N ILE A 85 6.79 17.07 13.99
CA ILE A 85 6.61 16.55 15.35
C ILE A 85 5.27 17.05 15.94
N GLU A 86 4.88 18.25 15.64
CA GLU A 86 3.60 18.84 16.06
C GLU A 86 2.39 18.15 15.40
N ASP A 87 2.46 17.85 14.10
CA ASP A 87 1.43 17.08 13.40
C ASP A 87 1.30 15.67 14.01
N TYR A 88 2.42 15.03 14.36
CA TYR A 88 2.42 13.72 15.03
C TYR A 88 1.72 13.77 16.39
N HIS A 89 2.07 14.73 17.24
CA HIS A 89 1.42 14.90 18.55
C HIS A 89 -0.05 15.26 18.44
N ASN A 90 -0.42 16.08 17.48
CA ASN A 90 -1.81 16.42 17.25
C ASN A 90 -2.61 15.24 16.71
N PHE A 91 -2.01 14.42 15.81
CA PHE A 91 -2.68 13.25 15.23
C PHE A 91 -2.81 12.11 16.25
N TYR A 92 -1.69 11.60 16.72
CA TYR A 92 -1.72 10.43 17.60
C TYR A 92 -2.16 10.77 19.02
N GLY A 93 -1.74 11.89 19.57
CA GLY A 93 -2.10 12.29 20.94
C GLY A 93 -3.53 12.84 21.05
N LYS A 94 -3.77 14.02 20.48
CA LYS A 94 -5.00 14.76 20.74
C LYS A 94 -6.20 14.32 19.90
N GLU A 95 -5.99 14.03 18.62
CA GLU A 95 -7.11 13.79 17.71
C GLU A 95 -7.46 12.30 17.57
N PHE A 96 -6.49 11.41 17.69
CA PHE A 96 -6.73 9.98 17.57
C PHE A 96 -6.96 9.33 18.94
N TYR A 97 -5.94 9.27 19.80
CA TYR A 97 -6.06 8.59 21.09
C TYR A 97 -7.07 9.24 22.04
N ASP A 98 -7.03 10.55 22.22
CA ASP A 98 -7.95 11.25 23.12
C ASP A 98 -9.41 11.11 22.69
N LYS A 99 -9.67 11.10 21.39
CA LYS A 99 -11.05 10.96 20.89
C LYS A 99 -11.52 9.52 20.90
N LEU A 100 -10.67 8.56 20.56
CA LEU A 100 -10.99 7.13 20.69
C LEU A 100 -11.28 6.75 22.14
N LEU A 101 -10.41 7.13 23.07
CA LEU A 101 -10.57 6.83 24.48
C LEU A 101 -11.78 7.51 25.11
N LYS A 102 -12.20 8.66 24.57
CA LYS A 102 -13.38 9.44 25.03
C LYS A 102 -14.63 9.20 24.19
N ASN A 103 -14.63 8.20 23.30
CA ASN A 103 -15.71 7.91 22.34
C ASN A 103 -16.17 9.14 21.52
N LYS A 104 -15.26 10.07 21.24
CA LYS A 104 -15.56 11.25 20.45
C LYS A 104 -15.33 10.98 18.96
N ASN A 105 -16.10 11.69 18.13
CA ASN A 105 -16.00 11.55 16.68
C ASN A 105 -14.65 12.07 16.15
N VAL A 106 -13.93 11.25 15.41
CA VAL A 106 -12.61 11.58 14.80
C VAL A 106 -12.73 12.39 13.49
N ASP A 107 -13.94 12.67 13.03
CA ASP A 107 -14.23 13.33 11.75
C ASP A 107 -13.53 14.67 11.56
N SER A 108 -13.36 15.44 12.63
CA SER A 108 -12.80 16.79 12.55
C SER A 108 -11.36 16.83 12.05
N TYR A 109 -10.57 15.79 12.38
CA TYR A 109 -9.19 15.72 11.97
C TYR A 109 -9.06 15.40 10.47
N PHE A 110 -9.76 14.38 9.99
CA PHE A 110 -9.75 14.04 8.56
C PHE A 110 -10.31 15.17 7.69
N LYS A 111 -11.27 15.93 8.19
CA LYS A 111 -11.75 17.16 7.52
C LYS A 111 -10.68 18.23 7.43
N LYS A 112 -9.88 18.46 8.49
CA LYS A 112 -8.76 19.41 8.50
C LYS A 112 -7.70 18.98 7.48
N ILE A 113 -7.28 17.74 7.55
CA ILE A 113 -6.26 17.21 6.65
C ILE A 113 -6.75 17.23 5.19
N SER A 114 -8.03 16.95 4.92
CA SER A 114 -8.56 16.99 3.55
C SER A 114 -8.56 18.39 2.94
N LYS A 115 -8.49 19.40 3.78
CA LYS A 115 -8.40 20.82 3.38
C LYS A 115 -6.96 21.33 3.32
N ASP A 116 -6.00 20.56 3.81
CA ASP A 116 -4.61 20.98 3.81
C ASP A 116 -4.08 21.07 2.38
N LYS A 117 -3.60 22.25 2.02
CA LYS A 117 -3.07 22.54 0.67
C LYS A 117 -1.82 21.73 0.34
N ARG A 118 -1.14 21.18 1.35
CA ARG A 118 0.00 20.28 1.20
C ARG A 118 -0.42 18.92 0.59
N ASN A 119 -1.68 18.53 0.75
CA ASN A 119 -2.28 17.30 0.22
C ASN A 119 -2.81 17.44 -1.20
N LYS A 120 -2.18 18.24 -2.02
CA LYS A 120 -2.62 18.50 -3.41
C LYS A 120 -2.30 17.38 -4.39
N GLU A 121 -1.65 16.32 -3.97
CA GLU A 121 -1.50 15.18 -4.85
C GLU A 121 -2.88 14.57 -5.11
N ASP A 122 -3.29 14.63 -6.36
CA ASP A 122 -4.46 13.99 -6.94
C ASP A 122 -4.40 12.48 -6.73
N LEU A 123 -4.66 12.07 -5.53
CA LEU A 123 -5.12 10.73 -5.27
C LEU A 123 -6.56 10.71 -5.81
N TYR A 124 -6.79 10.23 -6.99
CA TYR A 124 -8.03 10.12 -7.74
C TYR A 124 -9.24 9.55 -6.98
N ILE A 125 -9.29 9.79 -5.68
CA ILE A 125 -10.32 9.36 -4.75
C ILE A 125 -11.05 10.60 -4.27
N ASP A 126 -12.32 10.70 -4.58
CA ASP A 126 -13.19 11.74 -4.05
C ASP A 126 -13.49 11.46 -2.57
N TYR A 127 -12.60 11.90 -1.70
CA TYR A 127 -12.75 11.75 -0.24
C TYR A 127 -13.99 12.39 0.34
N LYS A 128 -14.61 13.34 -0.36
CA LYS A 128 -15.87 13.95 0.06
C LYS A 128 -17.01 12.96 0.08
N LYS A 129 -16.91 11.89 -0.73
CA LYS A 129 -17.90 10.82 -0.83
C LYS A 129 -17.67 9.68 0.15
N ILE A 130 -16.50 9.63 0.82
CA ILE A 130 -16.18 8.57 1.78
C ILE A 130 -16.64 9.01 3.17
N LYS A 131 -17.48 8.21 3.80
CA LYS A 131 -17.92 8.48 5.18
C LYS A 131 -16.77 8.25 6.14
N PRO A 132 -16.59 9.06 7.18
CA PRO A 132 -15.50 8.92 8.14
C PRO A 132 -15.39 7.54 8.78
N LYS A 133 -16.51 6.89 9.09
CA LYS A 133 -16.53 5.53 9.62
C LYS A 133 -15.89 4.47 8.68
N ASP A 134 -15.82 4.77 7.39
CA ASP A 134 -15.29 3.86 6.38
C ASP A 134 -13.76 4.01 6.21
N TYR A 135 -13.12 5.01 6.85
CA TYR A 135 -11.69 5.23 6.71
C TYR A 135 -10.82 4.11 7.29
N PHE A 136 -11.27 3.46 8.35
CA PHE A 136 -10.47 2.47 9.06
C PHE A 136 -10.90 1.03 8.83
N ASN A 137 -12.20 0.79 8.71
CA ASN A 137 -12.75 -0.57 8.80
C ASN A 137 -13.44 -1.07 7.52
N ASN A 138 -13.49 -0.26 6.47
CA ASN A 138 -14.11 -0.67 5.22
C ASN A 138 -13.07 -1.18 4.22
N TYR A 139 -12.49 -2.34 4.50
CA TYR A 139 -11.47 -2.96 3.65
C TYR A 139 -11.96 -3.32 2.25
N ALA A 140 -13.24 -3.66 2.11
CA ALA A 140 -13.83 -3.91 0.80
C ALA A 140 -13.82 -2.65 -0.07
N LEU A 141 -14.15 -1.50 0.51
CA LEU A 141 -14.06 -0.22 -0.18
C LEU A 141 -12.61 0.13 -0.53
N THR A 142 -11.69 -0.09 0.39
CA THR A 142 -10.26 0.15 0.13
C THR A 142 -9.75 -0.69 -1.03
N ARG A 143 -10.02 -2.00 -1.05
CA ARG A 143 -9.63 -2.88 -2.16
C ARG A 143 -10.24 -2.43 -3.48
N LYS A 144 -11.51 -2.03 -3.46
CA LYS A 144 -12.17 -1.47 -4.65
C LYS A 144 -11.46 -0.21 -5.15
N LEU A 145 -11.13 0.72 -4.27
CA LEU A 145 -10.44 1.96 -4.63
C LEU A 145 -9.05 1.69 -5.21
N HIS A 146 -8.27 0.78 -4.62
CA HIS A 146 -6.98 0.36 -5.15
C HIS A 146 -7.11 -0.27 -6.54
N THR A 147 -8.08 -1.16 -6.69
CA THR A 147 -8.38 -1.81 -7.97
C THR A 147 -8.73 -0.79 -9.05
N ASP A 148 -9.67 0.11 -8.75
CA ASP A 148 -10.11 1.13 -9.71
C ASP A 148 -8.99 2.10 -10.08
N PHE A 149 -8.13 2.44 -9.11
CA PHE A 149 -6.99 3.31 -9.34
C PHE A 149 -5.94 2.63 -10.24
N LEU A 150 -5.53 1.42 -9.90
CA LEU A 150 -4.54 0.66 -10.65
C LEU A 150 -5.01 0.35 -12.07
N LYS A 151 -6.29 0.03 -12.26
CA LYS A 151 -6.87 -0.16 -13.60
C LYS A 151 -6.75 1.09 -14.46
N ARG A 152 -7.05 2.27 -13.90
CA ARG A 152 -6.88 3.54 -14.61
C ARG A 152 -5.42 3.82 -14.94
N GLN A 153 -4.52 3.63 -13.96
CA GLN A 153 -3.08 3.85 -14.12
C GLN A 153 -2.48 2.94 -15.19
N SER A 154 -2.88 1.67 -15.21
CA SER A 154 -2.35 0.66 -16.14
C SER A 154 -2.93 0.73 -17.54
N GLN A 155 -4.07 1.42 -17.73
CA GLN A 155 -4.74 1.54 -19.04
C GLN A 155 -5.00 0.17 -19.71
N GLY A 156 -5.42 -0.81 -18.95
CA GLY A 156 -5.74 -2.15 -19.47
C GLY A 156 -4.54 -3.09 -19.65
N LEU A 157 -3.35 -2.70 -19.17
CA LEU A 157 -2.16 -3.55 -19.25
C LEU A 157 -2.19 -4.72 -18.26
N ILE A 158 -3.03 -4.66 -17.22
CA ILE A 158 -3.13 -5.64 -16.13
C ILE A 158 -4.43 -6.43 -16.30
N ASP A 159 -4.33 -7.77 -16.31
CA ASP A 159 -5.49 -8.65 -16.45
C ASP A 159 -6.22 -8.88 -15.13
N ASP A 160 -5.49 -9.23 -14.07
CA ASP A 160 -6.05 -9.57 -12.77
C ASP A 160 -5.39 -8.78 -11.65
N ILE A 161 -6.14 -8.51 -10.58
CA ILE A 161 -5.65 -7.78 -9.39
C ILE A 161 -6.02 -8.57 -8.16
N GLN A 162 -5.00 -8.94 -7.37
CA GLN A 162 -5.12 -9.76 -6.18
C GLN A 162 -4.64 -8.99 -4.94
N PHE A 163 -5.21 -9.35 -3.79
CA PHE A 163 -4.80 -8.88 -2.48
C PHE A 163 -4.37 -10.07 -1.66
N LEU A 164 -3.12 -10.09 -1.25
CA LEU A 164 -2.51 -11.19 -0.52
C LEU A 164 -2.39 -10.80 0.95
N ASP A 165 -2.59 -11.76 1.81
CA ASP A 165 -2.38 -11.58 3.25
C ASP A 165 -0.94 -11.19 3.56
N HIS A 166 -0.75 -10.24 4.46
CA HIS A 166 0.55 -9.66 4.78
C HIS A 166 1.55 -10.69 5.31
N HIS A 167 1.12 -11.53 6.26
CA HIS A 167 1.98 -12.58 6.83
C HIS A 167 2.30 -13.68 5.81
N THR A 168 1.35 -14.00 4.95
CA THR A 168 1.59 -14.92 3.81
C THR A 168 2.67 -14.37 2.88
N CYS A 169 2.71 -13.06 2.63
CA CYS A 169 3.79 -12.44 1.86
C CYS A 169 5.15 -12.58 2.54
N HIS A 170 5.24 -12.39 3.85
CA HIS A 170 6.46 -12.62 4.61
C HIS A 170 6.91 -14.09 4.56
N ALA A 171 5.98 -15.02 4.71
CA ALA A 171 6.26 -16.45 4.63
C ALA A 171 6.80 -16.84 3.24
N PHE A 172 6.17 -16.37 2.18
CA PHE A 172 6.66 -16.61 0.82
C PHE A 172 8.03 -16.00 0.57
N TYR A 173 8.25 -14.77 1.03
CA TYR A 173 9.56 -14.14 0.91
C TYR A 173 10.64 -14.98 1.62
N SER A 174 10.40 -15.38 2.86
CA SER A 174 11.33 -16.21 3.64
C SER A 174 11.63 -17.54 2.95
N TYR A 175 10.62 -18.20 2.41
CA TYR A 175 10.78 -19.49 1.73
C TYR A 175 11.53 -19.35 0.39
N TYR A 176 11.12 -18.40 -0.44
CA TYR A 176 11.67 -18.28 -1.80
C TYR A 176 13.02 -17.57 -1.85
N SER A 177 13.39 -16.75 -0.85
CA SER A 177 14.70 -16.13 -0.75
C SER A 177 15.77 -17.04 -0.10
N ALA A 178 15.36 -18.14 0.55
CA ALA A 178 16.29 -19.07 1.17
C ALA A 178 17.16 -19.79 0.14
N ASN A 179 18.48 -19.86 0.42
CA ASN A 179 19.45 -20.55 -0.45
C ASN A 179 19.20 -22.05 -0.54
N SER A 180 18.61 -22.66 0.51
CA SER A 180 18.26 -24.08 0.53
C SER A 180 16.79 -24.24 0.89
N ARG A 181 15.98 -24.61 -0.10
CA ARG A 181 14.56 -24.91 0.10
C ARG A 181 14.35 -26.40 0.27
N LYS A 182 13.86 -26.81 1.44
CA LYS A 182 13.49 -28.20 1.70
C LYS A 182 11.97 -28.36 1.57
N LYS A 183 11.53 -29.50 1.04
CA LYS A 183 10.10 -29.79 0.87
C LYS A 183 9.31 -29.75 2.19
N ASN A 184 9.95 -30.10 3.29
CA ASN A 184 9.35 -30.13 4.64
C ASN A 184 9.93 -28.98 5.50
N SER A 185 9.80 -27.74 5.06
CA SER A 185 10.21 -26.56 5.83
C SER A 185 9.01 -26.02 6.61
N CYS A 186 9.24 -25.67 7.88
CA CYS A 186 8.33 -24.85 8.67
C CYS A 186 8.76 -23.39 8.52
N ILE A 187 7.82 -22.50 8.28
CA ILE A 187 8.06 -21.05 8.20
C ILE A 187 7.27 -20.41 9.33
N VAL A 188 7.94 -19.55 10.07
CA VAL A 188 7.33 -18.75 11.14
C VAL A 188 7.42 -17.29 10.74
N SER A 189 6.29 -16.60 10.69
CA SER A 189 6.20 -15.16 10.48
C SER A 189 5.82 -14.49 11.80
N ILE A 190 6.66 -13.54 12.24
CA ILE A 190 6.42 -12.73 13.45
C ILE A 190 6.62 -11.27 13.05
N ASP A 191 5.55 -10.49 13.14
CA ASP A 191 5.55 -9.07 12.81
C ASP A 191 4.83 -8.28 13.90
N SER A 192 5.11 -6.98 13.98
CA SER A 192 4.45 -6.11 14.95
C SER A 192 2.97 -5.91 14.61
N GLU A 193 2.62 -5.87 13.33
CA GLU A 193 1.26 -5.67 12.83
C GLU A 193 1.17 -6.08 11.34
N GLY A 194 0.10 -6.79 10.98
CA GLY A 194 -0.18 -7.09 9.58
C GLY A 194 -1.58 -7.70 9.43
N ASP A 195 -2.44 -7.10 8.62
CA ASP A 195 -3.81 -7.56 8.34
C ASP A 195 -4.62 -7.95 9.61
N GLN A 196 -4.38 -7.22 10.73
CA GLN A 196 -4.98 -7.43 12.07
C GLN A 196 -4.47 -8.67 12.82
N ILE A 197 -3.37 -9.27 12.37
CA ILE A 197 -2.68 -10.38 13.02
C ILE A 197 -1.24 -9.96 13.28
N ASN A 198 -0.68 -10.29 14.44
CA ASN A 198 0.69 -9.94 14.79
C ASN A 198 1.68 -11.07 14.51
N GLN A 199 1.18 -12.30 14.36
CA GLN A 199 2.01 -13.50 14.13
C GLN A 199 1.19 -14.62 13.49
N SER A 200 1.84 -15.47 12.73
CA SER A 200 1.26 -16.65 12.10
C SER A 200 2.31 -17.76 11.86
#